data_7d98b48b6abdab18c80a1bb4ed5ce350
#
_entry.id   7d98b48b6abdab18c80a1bb4ed5ce350
#
_cell.length_a   1.000
_cell.length_b   1.000
_cell.length_c   1.000
_cell.angle_alpha   90.00
_cell.angle_beta   90.00
_cell.angle_gamma   90.00
#
_symmetry.space_group_name_H-M   'P 1'
#
loop_
_entity.id
_entity.type
_entity.pdbx_description
1 polymer ?
#
loop_
_entity_poly.entity_id
_entity_poly.type
_entity_poly.pdbx_seq_one_letter_code
_entity_poly.pdbx_strand_id
1 'polypeptide(L)'
;MQRTFALGLAVLLLAACGQKAEEKKATPPPALITVTQVGSGEFEVVEETLGTLEVLADPKVGAEVPGRVVQVLARTGQRVRKGQLLAVIDAGDTTLANRADAAEVRRLEALAAQQDRLLERQQSLVAKGFLSKNAGDDVAAQRTAVNEQLAAARARAENSQRSVGKARVTAPLDALVEVQIVAPGDYVKVGDPLFQLVAPHKLRAHLPFPEVAATRLAPGQAVSMSSPLAPGKVFESRIHEIRPGIVEGSRTLDVLADIDNREGLLRGGGTVNATVRIAAKATALTVPEQSVVLRPAGKVVYVISDVEGQKRAQAKVVKAGAKRGGRVEILEGLKGGETVALDGAGFLTHNAAVAIKEAAKPGGKGGAPKQPTADSKVPAGTQGAGADATAKKADPAAPPAAK
;
A
#
# COMPACT_ATOMS: atom_id res chain seq x y z
N MET A 1 74.74 6.01 -84.09
CA MET A 1 73.54 5.24 -84.33
C MET A 1 73.30 4.25 -83.18
N GLN A 2 73.38 4.61 -81.90
CA GLN A 2 73.21 3.64 -80.76
C GLN A 2 72.36 4.20 -79.56
N ARG A 3 71.62 5.32 -79.75
CA ARG A 3 70.81 5.93 -78.68
C ARG A 3 69.29 5.92 -78.93
N THR A 4 68.83 5.41 -80.05
CA THR A 4 67.39 5.39 -80.40
C THR A 4 66.74 4.04 -80.22
N PHE A 5 67.47 2.94 -79.89
CA PHE A 5 66.91 1.61 -79.67
C PHE A 5 66.54 1.29 -78.23
N ALA A 6 67.03 2.07 -77.22
CA ALA A 6 66.73 1.85 -75.83
C ALA A 6 65.45 2.51 -75.37
N LEU A 7 64.85 3.45 -76.08
CA LEU A 7 63.61 4.13 -75.68
C LEU A 7 62.35 3.43 -76.17
N GLY A 8 62.44 2.52 -77.17
CA GLY A 8 61.32 1.75 -77.66
C GLY A 8 60.97 0.56 -76.82
N LEU A 9 61.91 -0.02 -76.05
CA LEU A 9 61.65 -1.21 -75.19
C LEU A 9 61.12 -0.86 -73.83
N ALA A 10 61.31 0.38 -73.36
CA ALA A 10 60.77 0.84 -72.04
C ALA A 10 59.32 1.24 -72.12
N VAL A 11 58.74 1.55 -73.26
CA VAL A 11 57.32 1.90 -73.45
C VAL A 11 56.38 0.68 -73.55
N LEU A 12 56.94 -0.47 -73.96
CA LEU A 12 56.13 -1.70 -74.11
C LEU A 12 55.91 -2.46 -72.78
N LEU A 13 56.68 -2.15 -71.74
CA LEU A 13 56.56 -2.78 -70.40
C LEU A 13 55.58 -2.06 -69.49
N LEU A 14 55.05 -0.89 -69.83
CA LEU A 14 54.06 -0.13 -69.01
C LEU A 14 52.61 -0.37 -69.44
N ALA A 15 52.33 -1.14 -70.50
CA ALA A 15 50.96 -1.43 -70.97
C ALA A 15 50.37 -2.72 -70.41
N ALA A 16 51.08 -3.50 -69.54
CA ALA A 16 50.62 -4.81 -69.05
C ALA A 16 50.08 -4.79 -67.59
N CYS A 17 49.90 -3.63 -66.89
CA CYS A 17 49.38 -3.54 -65.58
C CYS A 17 48.07 -2.71 -65.49
N GLY A 18 47.06 -3.05 -66.30
CA GLY A 18 45.75 -2.35 -66.31
C GLY A 18 44.54 -3.25 -66.32
N GLN A 19 44.62 -4.48 -65.71
CA GLN A 19 43.43 -5.22 -65.36
C GLN A 19 43.05 -4.89 -63.91
N LYS A 20 42.18 -3.89 -63.80
CA LYS A 20 41.43 -3.61 -62.59
C LYS A 20 40.56 -4.80 -62.28
N ALA A 21 41.02 -5.71 -61.40
CA ALA A 21 40.19 -6.72 -60.85
C ALA A 21 38.99 -6.02 -60.20
N GLU A 22 37.77 -6.20 -60.72
CA GLU A 22 36.57 -5.89 -60.02
C GLU A 22 36.58 -6.72 -58.71
N GLU A 23 36.97 -6.10 -57.61
CA GLU A 23 36.69 -6.65 -56.26
C GLU A 23 35.17 -6.87 -56.19
N LYS A 24 34.72 -8.11 -56.44
CA LYS A 24 33.43 -8.57 -55.95
C LYS A 24 33.42 -8.26 -54.48
N LYS A 25 32.75 -7.16 -54.07
CA LYS A 25 32.42 -6.90 -52.66
C LYS A 25 31.89 -8.16 -52.05
N ALA A 26 32.70 -8.85 -51.29
CA ALA A 26 32.29 -10.03 -50.52
C ALA A 26 31.07 -9.61 -49.68
N THR A 27 29.91 -10.09 -50.07
CA THR A 27 28.69 -9.90 -49.24
C THR A 27 28.98 -10.49 -47.89
N PRO A 28 28.85 -9.72 -46.80
CA PRO A 28 29.07 -10.25 -45.46
C PRO A 28 28.19 -11.46 -45.24
N PRO A 29 28.67 -12.47 -44.51
CA PRO A 29 27.89 -13.67 -44.28
C PRO A 29 26.55 -13.30 -43.63
N PRO A 30 25.43 -14.03 -43.97
CA PRO A 30 24.10 -13.73 -43.42
C PRO A 30 24.12 -13.83 -41.93
N ALA A 31 23.58 -12.83 -41.25
CA ALA A 31 23.47 -12.83 -39.79
C ALA A 31 22.49 -13.91 -39.31
N LEU A 32 22.95 -14.77 -38.39
CA LEU A 32 22.09 -15.78 -37.77
C LEU A 32 21.17 -15.13 -36.74
N ILE A 33 19.85 -15.23 -36.95
CA ILE A 33 18.83 -14.65 -36.08
C ILE A 33 17.75 -15.67 -35.74
N THR A 34 17.08 -15.47 -34.61
CA THR A 34 15.76 -16.08 -34.36
C THR A 34 14.67 -15.09 -34.72
N VAL A 35 13.50 -15.58 -35.04
CA VAL A 35 12.36 -14.74 -35.46
C VAL A 35 11.13 -15.07 -34.63
N THR A 36 10.24 -14.10 -34.52
CA THR A 36 8.92 -14.24 -33.91
C THR A 36 7.89 -13.46 -34.72
N GLN A 37 6.61 -13.78 -34.54
CA GLN A 37 5.55 -12.98 -35.15
C GLN A 37 5.07 -11.88 -34.23
N VAL A 38 4.69 -10.74 -34.79
CA VAL A 38 3.98 -9.68 -34.09
C VAL A 38 2.64 -10.24 -33.61
N GLY A 39 2.52 -10.43 -32.30
CA GLY A 39 1.29 -10.91 -31.69
C GLY A 39 0.26 -9.77 -31.63
N SER A 40 -1.00 -10.13 -31.87
CA SER A 40 -2.12 -9.26 -31.54
C SER A 40 -2.95 -9.94 -30.46
N GLY A 41 -3.31 -9.20 -29.41
CA GLY A 41 -4.07 -9.75 -28.29
C GLY A 41 -4.37 -8.74 -27.24
N GLU A 42 -5.02 -9.20 -26.18
CA GLU A 42 -5.30 -8.37 -25.02
C GLU A 42 -4.00 -7.96 -24.33
N PHE A 43 -3.85 -6.67 -24.11
CA PHE A 43 -2.72 -6.09 -23.41
C PHE A 43 -3.20 -5.15 -22.32
N GLU A 44 -2.99 -5.56 -21.08
CA GLU A 44 -3.34 -4.72 -19.95
C GLU A 44 -2.19 -3.74 -19.65
N VAL A 45 -2.52 -2.47 -19.62
CA VAL A 45 -1.63 -1.42 -19.14
C VAL A 45 -1.81 -1.32 -17.63
N VAL A 46 -0.75 -1.56 -16.89
CA VAL A 46 -0.74 -1.47 -15.43
C VAL A 46 0.31 -0.45 -14.98
N GLU A 47 0.03 0.18 -13.85
CA GLU A 47 1.02 0.96 -13.09
C GLU A 47 1.32 0.24 -11.79
N GLU A 48 2.59 0.14 -11.45
CA GLU A 48 3.07 -0.55 -10.25
C GLU A 48 3.74 0.45 -9.31
N THR A 49 3.50 0.30 -8.02
CA THR A 49 4.15 1.12 -7.00
C THR A 49 4.31 0.33 -5.70
N LEU A 50 5.29 0.76 -4.89
CA LEU A 50 5.47 0.30 -3.52
C LEU A 50 4.79 1.30 -2.59
N GLY A 51 3.82 0.82 -1.82
CA GLY A 51 3.06 1.62 -0.86
C GLY A 51 3.27 1.19 0.58
N THR A 52 2.70 1.97 1.49
CA THR A 52 2.69 1.70 2.93
C THR A 52 1.25 1.57 3.43
N LEU A 53 1.06 0.74 4.45
CA LEU A 53 -0.22 0.55 5.11
C LEU A 53 -0.35 1.44 6.33
N GLU A 54 -1.47 2.12 6.44
CA GLU A 54 -1.86 2.89 7.62
C GLU A 54 -3.12 2.29 8.23
N VAL A 55 -3.25 2.38 9.55
CA VAL A 55 -4.48 1.97 10.23
C VAL A 55 -5.53 3.06 10.07
N LEU A 56 -6.73 2.68 9.65
CA LEU A 56 -7.81 3.63 9.40
C LEU A 56 -8.36 4.27 10.68
N ALA A 57 -8.26 3.58 11.81
CA ALA A 57 -8.70 4.08 13.11
C ALA A 57 -7.74 3.63 14.21
N ASP A 58 -7.11 4.60 14.86
CA ASP A 58 -6.21 4.44 15.99
C ASP A 58 -6.61 5.37 17.17
N PRO A 59 -7.83 5.23 17.72
CA PRO A 59 -8.32 6.16 18.72
C PRO A 59 -7.48 6.10 20.02
N LYS A 60 -7.09 7.27 20.49
CA LYS A 60 -6.56 7.45 21.84
C LYS A 60 -7.73 7.61 22.80
N VAL A 61 -7.89 6.64 23.68
CA VAL A 61 -8.92 6.68 24.74
C VAL A 61 -8.34 7.47 25.90
N GLY A 62 -8.92 8.64 26.18
CA GLY A 62 -8.53 9.53 27.26
C GLY A 62 -9.49 9.47 28.45
N ALA A 63 -9.04 10.04 29.59
CA ALA A 63 -9.88 10.24 30.74
C ALA A 63 -10.93 11.33 30.48
N GLU A 64 -12.19 11.04 30.73
CA GLU A 64 -13.29 12.02 30.64
C GLU A 64 -13.64 12.67 31.98
N VAL A 65 -13.13 12.12 33.08
CA VAL A 65 -13.25 12.65 34.43
C VAL A 65 -11.89 12.58 35.14
N PRO A 66 -11.59 13.53 36.03
CA PRO A 66 -10.35 13.49 36.82
C PRO A 66 -10.52 12.47 37.96
N GLY A 67 -9.41 11.86 38.37
CA GLY A 67 -9.39 10.96 39.52
C GLY A 67 -8.21 10.01 39.52
N ARG A 68 -8.13 9.18 40.56
CA ARG A 68 -7.11 8.13 40.64
C ARG A 68 -7.59 6.86 39.93
N VAL A 69 -6.70 6.27 39.15
CA VAL A 69 -7.00 4.97 38.50
C VAL A 69 -6.96 3.86 39.54
N VAL A 70 -8.11 3.22 39.76
CA VAL A 70 -8.28 2.11 40.71
C VAL A 70 -7.82 0.80 40.10
N GLN A 71 -8.23 0.57 38.86
CA GLN A 71 -8.00 -0.70 38.19
C GLN A 71 -7.81 -0.51 36.69
N VAL A 72 -6.86 -1.25 36.13
CA VAL A 72 -6.64 -1.39 34.69
C VAL A 72 -6.93 -2.84 34.31
N LEU A 73 -7.90 -3.05 33.41
CA LEU A 73 -8.42 -4.35 33.02
C LEU A 73 -7.91 -4.80 31.65
N ALA A 74 -7.53 -3.85 30.80
CA ALA A 74 -7.01 -4.13 29.47
C ALA A 74 -5.49 -3.96 29.42
N ARG A 75 -4.78 -4.86 28.71
CA ARG A 75 -3.31 -4.85 28.58
C ARG A 75 -2.90 -4.70 27.12
N THR A 76 -1.71 -4.20 26.89
CA THR A 76 -1.09 -4.16 25.56
C THR A 76 -1.14 -5.53 24.86
N GLY A 77 -1.53 -5.57 23.60
CA GLY A 77 -1.72 -6.78 22.81
C GLY A 77 -3.07 -7.47 22.98
N GLN A 78 -3.94 -7.00 23.88
CA GLN A 78 -5.25 -7.59 24.12
C GLN A 78 -6.30 -7.08 23.12
N ARG A 79 -7.13 -7.98 22.58
CA ARG A 79 -8.31 -7.62 21.80
C ARG A 79 -9.44 -7.18 22.73
N VAL A 80 -10.06 -6.06 22.41
CA VAL A 80 -11.17 -5.49 23.14
C VAL A 80 -12.37 -5.25 22.22
N ARG A 81 -13.58 -5.41 22.75
CA ARG A 81 -14.82 -5.16 22.03
C ARG A 81 -15.36 -3.77 22.35
N LYS A 82 -16.14 -3.20 21.46
CA LYS A 82 -16.87 -1.96 21.70
C LYS A 82 -17.68 -2.06 23.01
N GLY A 83 -17.53 -1.06 23.90
CA GLY A 83 -18.17 -1.01 25.22
C GLY A 83 -17.47 -1.84 26.30
N GLN A 84 -16.42 -2.60 25.98
CA GLN A 84 -15.66 -3.35 26.98
C GLN A 84 -14.92 -2.40 27.92
N LEU A 85 -14.97 -2.69 29.22
CA LEU A 85 -14.31 -1.91 30.28
C LEU A 85 -12.79 -2.09 30.19
N LEU A 86 -12.07 -0.98 30.09
CA LEU A 86 -10.61 -0.91 29.99
C LEU A 86 -9.95 -0.54 31.31
N ALA A 87 -10.52 0.49 31.99
CA ALA A 87 -10.04 0.96 33.28
C ALA A 87 -11.18 1.54 34.10
N VAL A 88 -10.95 1.66 35.40
CA VAL A 88 -11.85 2.31 36.36
C VAL A 88 -11.09 3.42 37.05
N ILE A 89 -11.67 4.63 37.03
CA ILE A 89 -11.18 5.81 37.72
C ILE A 89 -12.02 5.96 39.01
N ASP A 90 -11.37 6.27 40.14
CA ASP A 90 -12.10 6.66 41.35
C ASP A 90 -12.70 8.06 41.14
N ALA A 91 -14.01 8.10 41.07
CA ALA A 91 -14.78 9.33 40.93
C ALA A 91 -15.55 9.62 42.23
N GLY A 92 -14.93 9.41 43.39
CA GLY A 92 -15.55 9.63 44.69
C GLY A 92 -16.26 10.98 44.80
N ASP A 93 -15.57 12.07 44.44
CA ASP A 93 -16.13 13.43 44.45
C ASP A 93 -17.32 13.58 43.49
N THR A 94 -17.24 13.01 42.27
CA THR A 94 -18.32 13.02 41.29
C THR A 94 -19.52 12.22 41.77
N THR A 95 -19.27 11.12 42.48
CA THR A 95 -20.33 10.26 43.06
C THR A 95 -21.05 11.00 44.21
N LEU A 96 -20.31 11.73 45.07
CA LEU A 96 -20.87 12.55 46.09
C LEU A 96 -21.71 13.70 45.51
N ALA A 97 -21.18 14.40 44.49
CA ALA A 97 -21.94 15.42 43.78
C ALA A 97 -23.26 14.89 43.20
N ASN A 98 -23.23 13.73 42.53
CA ASN A 98 -24.45 13.08 42.00
C ASN A 98 -25.47 12.74 43.13
N ARG A 99 -25.00 12.27 44.29
CA ARG A 99 -25.90 12.01 45.40
C ARG A 99 -26.55 13.28 45.96
N ALA A 100 -25.81 14.40 46.00
CA ALA A 100 -26.30 15.71 46.39
C ALA A 100 -27.35 16.23 45.39
N ASP A 101 -27.06 16.17 44.08
CA ASP A 101 -28.02 16.57 43.05
C ASP A 101 -29.29 15.72 43.07
N ALA A 102 -29.17 14.39 43.25
CA ALA A 102 -30.30 13.50 43.36
C ALA A 102 -31.16 13.79 44.65
N ALA A 103 -30.51 14.23 45.72
CA ALA A 103 -31.24 14.65 46.94
C ALA A 103 -32.02 15.96 46.71
N GLU A 104 -31.43 16.91 45.96
CA GLU A 104 -32.08 18.16 45.56
C GLU A 104 -33.29 17.94 44.68
N VAL A 105 -33.21 17.00 43.69
CA VAL A 105 -34.36 16.57 42.87
C VAL A 105 -35.49 16.07 43.78
N ARG A 106 -35.20 15.16 44.73
CA ARG A 106 -36.22 14.62 45.64
C ARG A 106 -36.86 15.72 46.48
N ARG A 107 -36.08 16.69 46.99
CA ARG A 107 -36.58 17.84 47.71
C ARG A 107 -37.58 18.67 46.90
N LEU A 108 -37.20 19.00 45.64
CA LEU A 108 -38.04 19.78 44.72
C LEU A 108 -39.27 19.01 44.26
N GLU A 109 -39.17 17.69 44.08
CA GLU A 109 -40.32 16.83 43.78
C GLU A 109 -41.38 16.84 44.88
N ALA A 110 -40.93 16.80 46.15
CA ALA A 110 -41.81 16.91 47.28
C ALA A 110 -42.49 18.31 47.36
N LEU A 111 -41.72 19.39 47.06
CA LEU A 111 -42.23 20.76 47.01
C LEU A 111 -43.23 20.93 45.84
N ALA A 112 -42.92 20.42 44.62
CA ALA A 112 -43.82 20.46 43.48
C ALA A 112 -45.15 19.76 43.81
N ALA A 113 -45.10 18.57 44.40
CA ALA A 113 -46.29 17.83 44.82
C ALA A 113 -47.12 18.56 45.88
N GLN A 114 -46.44 19.36 46.76
CA GLN A 114 -47.13 20.24 47.71
C GLN A 114 -47.86 21.38 46.98
N GLN A 115 -47.21 22.03 46.03
CA GLN A 115 -47.79 23.13 45.23
C GLN A 115 -48.95 22.63 44.33
N ASP A 116 -48.83 21.46 43.76
CA ASP A 116 -49.91 20.83 42.98
C ASP A 116 -51.17 20.67 43.85
N ARG A 117 -51.04 20.09 45.04
CA ARG A 117 -52.18 19.95 45.98
C ARG A 117 -52.74 21.30 46.49
N LEU A 118 -51.87 22.33 46.64
CA LEU A 118 -52.31 23.66 46.99
C LEU A 118 -53.12 24.31 45.85
N LEU A 119 -52.62 24.22 44.62
CA LEU A 119 -53.26 24.74 43.43
C LEU A 119 -54.67 24.08 43.22
N GLU A 120 -54.76 22.78 43.34
CA GLU A 120 -56.04 22.04 43.20
C GLU A 120 -57.07 22.55 44.24
N ARG A 121 -56.67 22.71 45.53
CA ARG A 121 -57.54 23.26 46.58
C ARG A 121 -57.99 24.70 46.26
N GLN A 122 -57.02 25.56 45.85
CA GLN A 122 -57.29 26.94 45.56
C GLN A 122 -58.27 27.07 44.33
N GLN A 123 -58.03 26.31 43.29
CA GLN A 123 -58.92 26.27 42.11
C GLN A 123 -60.34 25.82 42.48
N SER A 124 -60.49 24.87 43.38
CA SER A 124 -61.82 24.44 43.90
C SER A 124 -62.52 25.54 44.67
N LEU A 125 -61.75 26.33 45.48
CA LEU A 125 -62.30 27.45 46.24
C LEU A 125 -62.65 28.64 45.35
N VAL A 126 -61.87 28.94 44.34
CA VAL A 126 -62.20 29.97 43.31
C VAL A 126 -63.45 29.60 42.56
N ALA A 127 -63.58 28.30 42.11
CA ALA A 127 -64.77 27.84 41.42
C ALA A 127 -66.07 27.92 42.26
N LYS A 128 -65.93 27.87 43.60
CA LYS A 128 -67.04 28.01 44.55
C LYS A 128 -67.26 29.49 44.96
N GLY A 129 -66.51 30.44 44.45
CA GLY A 129 -66.63 31.88 44.75
C GLY A 129 -66.06 32.31 46.13
N PHE A 130 -65.28 31.40 46.82
CA PHE A 130 -64.70 31.73 48.13
C PHE A 130 -63.37 32.46 48.07
N LEU A 131 -62.72 32.47 46.88
CA LEU A 131 -61.46 33.15 46.63
C LEU A 131 -61.48 33.93 45.33
N SER A 132 -60.67 35.00 45.26
CA SER A 132 -60.52 35.79 44.01
C SER A 132 -59.73 34.99 42.96
N LYS A 133 -59.98 35.25 41.72
CA LYS A 133 -59.26 34.66 40.60
C LYS A 133 -57.73 34.95 40.72
N ASN A 134 -57.36 36.18 41.08
CA ASN A 134 -55.95 36.56 41.26
C ASN A 134 -55.20 35.65 42.25
N ALA A 135 -55.85 35.25 43.37
CA ALA A 135 -55.25 34.34 44.35
C ALA A 135 -54.98 32.95 43.76
N GLY A 136 -55.83 32.47 42.82
CA GLY A 136 -55.60 31.25 42.09
C GLY A 136 -54.44 31.36 41.09
N ASP A 137 -54.36 32.52 40.39
CA ASP A 137 -53.31 32.80 39.43
C ASP A 137 -51.92 32.91 40.09
N ASP A 138 -51.81 33.52 41.30
CA ASP A 138 -50.57 33.60 42.08
C ASP A 138 -50.07 32.19 42.44
N VAL A 139 -50.94 31.28 42.89
CA VAL A 139 -50.52 29.91 43.21
C VAL A 139 -50.14 29.14 41.96
N ALA A 140 -50.79 29.37 40.84
CA ALA A 140 -50.43 28.75 39.56
C ALA A 140 -49.04 29.23 39.10
N ALA A 141 -48.76 30.54 39.24
CA ALA A 141 -47.43 31.08 38.96
C ALA A 141 -46.33 30.47 39.85
N GLN A 142 -46.63 30.38 41.16
CA GLN A 142 -45.68 29.75 42.11
C GLN A 142 -45.43 28.29 41.79
N ARG A 143 -46.49 27.53 41.46
CA ARG A 143 -46.36 26.12 41.02
C ARG A 143 -45.48 26.02 39.79
N THR A 144 -45.66 26.89 38.79
CA THR A 144 -44.86 26.93 37.56
C THR A 144 -43.39 27.20 37.92
N ALA A 145 -43.11 28.19 38.79
CA ALA A 145 -41.72 28.49 39.23
C ALA A 145 -41.05 27.28 39.90
N VAL A 146 -41.77 26.55 40.74
CA VAL A 146 -41.20 25.33 41.38
C VAL A 146 -40.97 24.21 40.37
N ASN A 147 -41.83 24.04 39.36
CA ASN A 147 -41.63 23.05 38.34
C ASN A 147 -40.42 23.36 37.46
N GLU A 148 -40.19 24.65 37.15
CA GLU A 148 -38.96 25.07 36.42
C GLU A 148 -37.72 24.81 37.25
N GLN A 149 -37.75 25.04 38.58
CA GLN A 149 -36.63 24.72 39.46
C GLN A 149 -36.38 23.20 39.51
N LEU A 150 -37.44 22.38 39.55
CA LEU A 150 -37.34 20.91 39.47
C LEU A 150 -36.71 20.46 38.16
N ALA A 151 -37.14 21.05 37.03
CA ALA A 151 -36.59 20.72 35.70
C ALA A 151 -35.09 21.03 35.67
N ALA A 152 -34.68 22.18 36.19
CA ALA A 152 -33.27 22.55 36.28
C ALA A 152 -32.45 21.60 37.21
N ALA A 153 -33.01 21.17 38.33
CA ALA A 153 -32.35 20.22 39.22
C ALA A 153 -32.23 18.83 38.56
N ARG A 154 -33.25 18.36 37.86
CA ARG A 154 -33.19 17.11 37.09
C ARG A 154 -32.09 17.15 36.03
N ALA A 155 -31.95 18.25 35.28
CA ALA A 155 -30.90 18.40 34.31
C ALA A 155 -29.49 18.36 34.94
N ARG A 156 -29.29 18.95 36.15
CA ARG A 156 -28.02 18.85 36.89
C ARG A 156 -27.76 17.42 37.36
N ALA A 157 -28.75 16.73 37.92
CA ALA A 157 -28.62 15.35 38.36
C ALA A 157 -28.28 14.40 37.21
N GLU A 158 -28.88 14.60 36.04
CA GLU A 158 -28.54 13.84 34.84
C GLU A 158 -27.12 14.08 34.38
N ASN A 159 -26.65 15.32 34.45
CA ASN A 159 -25.26 15.66 34.08
C ASN A 159 -24.25 15.02 35.05
N SER A 160 -24.48 15.10 36.37
CA SER A 160 -23.63 14.45 37.36
C SER A 160 -23.67 12.91 37.26
N GLN A 161 -24.80 12.34 36.96
CA GLN A 161 -24.97 10.89 36.70
C GLN A 161 -24.15 10.45 35.49
N ARG A 162 -24.19 11.21 34.39
CA ARG A 162 -23.34 10.94 33.19
C ARG A 162 -21.87 11.01 33.53
N SER A 163 -21.46 12.00 34.36
CA SER A 163 -20.08 12.12 34.81
C SER A 163 -19.61 10.93 35.63
N VAL A 164 -20.46 10.36 36.51
CA VAL A 164 -20.16 9.10 37.21
C VAL A 164 -19.96 7.94 36.23
N GLY A 165 -20.79 7.86 35.16
CA GLY A 165 -20.63 6.84 34.12
C GLY A 165 -19.28 6.91 33.39
N LYS A 166 -18.76 8.12 33.18
CA LYS A 166 -17.47 8.39 32.53
C LYS A 166 -16.25 7.93 33.31
N ALA A 167 -16.38 7.65 34.60
CA ALA A 167 -15.34 7.03 35.40
C ALA A 167 -15.04 5.58 34.99
N ARG A 168 -15.94 4.95 34.27
CA ARG A 168 -15.77 3.62 33.67
C ARG A 168 -15.29 3.80 32.23
N VAL A 169 -13.99 3.74 32.04
CA VAL A 169 -13.37 3.92 30.73
C VAL A 169 -13.63 2.68 29.86
N THR A 170 -14.28 2.86 28.72
CA THR A 170 -14.66 1.76 27.83
C THR A 170 -14.07 1.95 26.42
N ALA A 171 -13.93 0.84 25.69
CA ALA A 171 -13.50 0.86 24.30
C ALA A 171 -14.59 1.45 23.38
N PRO A 172 -14.29 2.45 22.53
CA PRO A 172 -15.25 3.07 21.62
C PRO A 172 -15.62 2.19 20.43
N LEU A 173 -14.75 1.22 20.09
CA LEU A 173 -14.89 0.31 18.95
C LEU A 173 -14.16 -1.02 19.23
N ASP A 174 -14.38 -2.01 18.35
CA ASP A 174 -13.61 -3.27 18.39
C ASP A 174 -12.17 -3.01 17.94
N ALA A 175 -11.20 -3.29 18.82
CA ALA A 175 -9.80 -2.91 18.61
C ALA A 175 -8.81 -3.87 19.29
N LEU A 176 -7.53 -3.66 18.99
CA LEU A 176 -6.40 -4.18 19.74
C LEU A 176 -5.82 -3.04 20.59
N VAL A 177 -5.48 -3.31 21.83
CA VAL A 177 -4.73 -2.34 22.66
C VAL A 177 -3.30 -2.30 22.18
N GLU A 178 -2.91 -1.21 21.54
CA GLU A 178 -1.55 -1.01 21.05
C GLU A 178 -0.63 -0.62 22.20
N VAL A 179 -1.04 0.38 22.98
CA VAL A 179 -0.29 0.86 24.13
C VAL A 179 -1.24 1.06 25.31
N GLN A 180 -0.88 0.51 26.47
CA GLN A 180 -1.43 0.87 27.77
C GLN A 180 -0.53 1.95 28.35
N ILE A 181 -1.06 3.18 28.54
CA ILE A 181 -0.29 4.33 29.01
C ILE A 181 -0.41 4.45 30.53
N VAL A 182 -1.58 4.11 31.08
CA VAL A 182 -1.93 4.31 32.47
C VAL A 182 -1.70 3.07 33.33
N ALA A 183 -1.33 3.26 34.60
CA ALA A 183 -1.19 2.21 35.59
C ALA A 183 -2.14 2.41 36.80
N PRO A 184 -2.50 1.34 37.52
CA PRO A 184 -3.23 1.47 38.75
C PRO A 184 -2.47 2.35 39.77
N GLY A 185 -3.17 3.33 40.38
CA GLY A 185 -2.59 4.29 41.27
C GLY A 185 -2.28 5.65 40.68
N ASP A 186 -2.20 5.75 39.36
CA ASP A 186 -1.97 7.02 38.66
C ASP A 186 -3.14 7.99 38.90
N TYR A 187 -2.82 9.28 39.00
CA TYR A 187 -3.84 10.33 38.99
C TYR A 187 -3.93 10.95 37.62
N VAL A 188 -5.12 10.97 37.04
CA VAL A 188 -5.39 11.45 35.68
C VAL A 188 -6.31 12.64 35.65
N LYS A 189 -6.12 13.52 34.69
CA LYS A 189 -6.96 14.69 34.42
C LYS A 189 -7.80 14.45 33.18
N VAL A 190 -8.83 15.26 33.00
CA VAL A 190 -9.63 15.22 31.77
C VAL A 190 -8.74 15.48 30.55
N GLY A 191 -8.80 14.58 29.57
CA GLY A 191 -8.00 14.64 28.35
C GLY A 191 -6.70 13.83 28.38
N ASP A 192 -6.24 13.39 29.56
CA ASP A 192 -5.03 12.56 29.63
C ASP A 192 -5.25 11.23 28.88
N PRO A 193 -4.33 10.83 27.99
CA PRO A 193 -4.44 9.56 27.25
C PRO A 193 -4.21 8.37 28.19
N LEU A 194 -5.10 7.39 28.14
CA LEU A 194 -5.04 6.19 28.97
C LEU A 194 -4.63 4.96 28.14
N PHE A 195 -5.20 4.84 26.95
CA PHE A 195 -4.93 3.75 26.01
C PHE A 195 -4.82 4.27 24.59
N GLN A 196 -3.93 3.67 23.81
CA GLN A 196 -3.94 3.77 22.37
C GLN A 196 -4.50 2.47 21.82
N LEU A 197 -5.56 2.58 21.01
CA LEU A 197 -6.23 1.45 20.40
C LEU A 197 -5.98 1.45 18.90
N VAL A 198 -5.94 0.27 18.29
CA VAL A 198 -5.78 0.09 16.84
C VAL A 198 -6.89 -0.80 16.34
N ALA A 199 -7.63 -0.36 15.32
CA ALA A 199 -8.62 -1.19 14.64
C ALA A 199 -7.97 -1.89 13.43
N PRO A 200 -7.52 -3.16 13.58
CA PRO A 200 -6.71 -3.83 12.56
C PRO A 200 -7.50 -4.33 11.36
N HIS A 201 -8.84 -4.28 11.40
CA HIS A 201 -9.70 -4.91 10.39
C HIS A 201 -9.78 -4.16 9.06
N LYS A 202 -9.51 -2.86 9.06
CA LYS A 202 -9.44 -2.03 7.86
C LYS A 202 -8.15 -1.25 7.87
N LEU A 203 -7.40 -1.39 6.80
CA LEU A 203 -6.17 -0.65 6.57
C LEU A 203 -6.32 0.22 5.34
N ARG A 204 -5.60 1.31 5.29
CA ARG A 204 -5.49 2.18 4.13
C ARG A 204 -4.09 2.05 3.57
N ALA A 205 -4.00 1.76 2.28
CA ALA A 205 -2.76 1.78 1.54
C ALA A 205 -2.52 3.17 0.98
N HIS A 206 -1.36 3.72 1.27
CA HIS A 206 -0.79 4.92 0.67
C HIS A 206 0.09 4.49 -0.48
N LEU A 207 -0.31 4.80 -1.69
CA LEU A 207 0.28 4.33 -2.93
C LEU A 207 0.85 5.54 -3.69
N PRO A 208 2.16 5.85 -3.54
CA PRO A 208 2.80 6.96 -4.23
C PRO A 208 3.05 6.61 -5.69
N PHE A 209 2.31 7.23 -6.61
CA PHE A 209 2.54 7.12 -8.05
C PHE A 209 3.28 8.34 -8.59
N PRO A 210 4.16 8.18 -9.59
CA PRO A 210 4.79 9.31 -10.26
C PRO A 210 3.76 10.26 -10.88
N GLU A 211 4.07 11.57 -10.92
CA GLU A 211 3.20 12.61 -11.50
C GLU A 211 2.73 12.28 -12.93
N VAL A 212 3.60 11.63 -13.72
CA VAL A 212 3.27 11.21 -15.09
C VAL A 212 2.13 10.18 -15.18
N ALA A 213 1.84 9.48 -14.09
CA ALA A 213 0.72 8.54 -14.00
C ALA A 213 -0.60 9.21 -13.64
N ALA A 214 -0.58 10.46 -13.13
CA ALA A 214 -1.75 11.16 -12.58
C ALA A 214 -2.92 11.23 -13.55
N THR A 215 -2.66 11.49 -14.84
CA THR A 215 -3.70 11.61 -15.87
C THR A 215 -4.39 10.29 -16.23
N ARG A 216 -3.82 9.16 -15.79
CA ARG A 216 -4.30 7.81 -16.08
C ARG A 216 -4.98 7.14 -14.89
N LEU A 217 -4.81 7.72 -13.70
CA LEU A 217 -5.39 7.21 -12.46
C LEU A 217 -6.73 7.90 -12.18
N ALA A 218 -7.71 7.14 -11.76
CA ALA A 218 -9.03 7.64 -11.37
C ALA A 218 -9.61 6.86 -10.19
N PRO A 219 -10.39 7.50 -9.32
CA PRO A 219 -11.14 6.82 -8.27
C PRO A 219 -12.00 5.68 -8.84
N GLY A 220 -12.09 4.57 -8.10
CA GLY A 220 -12.85 3.38 -8.50
C GLY A 220 -12.08 2.36 -9.36
N GLN A 221 -10.89 2.69 -9.89
CA GLN A 221 -10.06 1.72 -10.59
C GLN A 221 -9.64 0.56 -9.68
N ALA A 222 -9.54 -0.64 -10.25
CA ALA A 222 -9.13 -1.84 -9.53
C ALA A 222 -7.64 -1.79 -9.19
N VAL A 223 -7.34 -2.14 -7.94
CA VAL A 223 -5.98 -2.24 -7.40
C VAL A 223 -5.79 -3.63 -6.82
N SER A 224 -4.77 -4.33 -7.29
CA SER A 224 -4.32 -5.60 -6.72
C SER A 224 -3.07 -5.35 -5.87
N MET A 225 -3.09 -5.79 -4.63
CA MET A 225 -1.99 -5.55 -3.69
C MET A 225 -1.46 -6.86 -3.13
N SER A 226 -0.14 -6.96 -3.01
CA SER A 226 0.54 -8.07 -2.34
C SER A 226 1.48 -7.53 -1.26
N SER A 227 1.68 -8.31 -0.18
CA SER A 227 2.54 -7.91 0.93
C SER A 227 3.49 -9.03 1.34
N PRO A 228 4.73 -8.70 1.71
CA PRO A 228 5.65 -9.67 2.31
C PRO A 228 5.13 -10.29 3.61
N LEU A 229 4.21 -9.60 4.31
CA LEU A 229 3.56 -10.10 5.54
C LEU A 229 2.57 -11.24 5.27
N ALA A 230 2.08 -11.39 4.04
CA ALA A 230 1.15 -12.44 3.62
C ALA A 230 1.57 -13.01 2.25
N PRO A 231 2.66 -13.81 2.19
CA PRO A 231 3.20 -14.33 0.95
C PRO A 231 2.16 -15.16 0.20
N GLY A 232 2.06 -14.93 -1.12
CA GLY A 232 1.12 -15.65 -2.00
C GLY A 232 -0.33 -15.20 -1.92
N LYS A 233 -0.68 -14.23 -1.05
CA LYS A 233 -2.02 -13.66 -0.98
C LYS A 233 -2.09 -12.34 -1.71
N VAL A 234 -3.10 -12.20 -2.58
CA VAL A 234 -3.43 -10.95 -3.27
C VAL A 234 -4.66 -10.34 -2.63
N PHE A 235 -4.59 -9.06 -2.32
CA PHE A 235 -5.67 -8.27 -1.77
C PHE A 235 -6.24 -7.39 -2.88
N GLU A 236 -7.46 -7.66 -3.27
CA GLU A 236 -8.16 -6.86 -4.28
C GLU A 236 -8.88 -5.70 -3.62
N SER A 237 -8.73 -4.52 -4.20
CA SER A 237 -9.37 -3.29 -3.74
C SER A 237 -9.66 -2.36 -4.91
N ARG A 238 -10.08 -1.15 -4.59
CA ARG A 238 -10.28 -0.05 -5.55
C ARG A 238 -9.65 1.22 -5.02
N ILE A 239 -9.21 2.08 -5.92
CA ILE A 239 -8.81 3.44 -5.56
C ILE A 239 -10.00 4.12 -4.88
N HIS A 240 -9.81 4.47 -3.60
CA HIS A 240 -10.81 5.20 -2.83
C HIS A 240 -10.75 6.69 -3.12
N GLU A 241 -9.56 7.24 -3.07
CA GLU A 241 -9.30 8.67 -3.23
C GLU A 241 -7.92 8.90 -3.84
N ILE A 242 -7.78 10.00 -4.55
CA ILE A 242 -6.49 10.51 -5.03
C ILE A 242 -6.29 11.88 -4.39
N ARG A 243 -5.24 12.04 -3.60
CA ARG A 243 -4.95 13.33 -2.98
C ARG A 243 -4.60 14.36 -4.04
N PRO A 244 -5.18 15.57 -3.99
CA PRO A 244 -4.99 16.58 -5.04
C PRO A 244 -3.58 17.19 -5.05
N GLY A 245 -2.84 17.08 -3.95
CA GLY A 245 -1.49 17.62 -3.82
C GLY A 245 -0.42 16.63 -4.27
N ILE A 246 0.61 17.14 -4.97
CA ILE A 246 1.83 16.41 -5.25
C ILE A 246 2.75 16.56 -4.04
N VAL A 247 3.31 15.44 -3.56
CA VAL A 247 4.25 15.46 -2.44
C VAL A 247 5.56 16.11 -2.90
N GLU A 248 5.91 17.25 -2.25
CA GLU A 248 7.15 17.95 -2.51
C GLU A 248 8.35 17.03 -2.21
N GLY A 249 9.35 17.04 -3.08
CA GLY A 249 10.57 16.23 -2.96
C GLY A 249 10.51 14.90 -3.71
N SER A 250 9.44 14.11 -3.61
CA SER A 250 9.28 12.85 -4.35
C SER A 250 8.61 13.01 -5.72
N ARG A 251 7.87 14.11 -5.94
CA ARG A 251 7.02 14.35 -7.12
C ARG A 251 6.05 13.21 -7.38
N THR A 252 5.45 12.71 -6.32
CA THR A 252 4.48 11.62 -6.37
C THR A 252 3.09 12.11 -6.00
N LEU A 253 2.10 11.48 -6.62
CA LEU A 253 0.69 11.60 -6.29
C LEU A 253 0.34 10.48 -5.29
N ASP A 254 -0.25 10.82 -4.15
CA ASP A 254 -0.66 9.84 -3.16
C ASP A 254 -2.06 9.31 -3.47
N VAL A 255 -2.14 8.04 -3.81
CA VAL A 255 -3.38 7.33 -4.12
C VAL A 255 -3.74 6.45 -2.94
N LEU A 256 -4.98 6.57 -2.47
CA LEU A 256 -5.49 5.86 -1.30
C LEU A 256 -6.38 4.69 -1.73
N ALA A 257 -6.13 3.51 -1.16
CA ALA A 257 -6.96 2.32 -1.36
C ALA A 257 -7.21 1.64 -0.02
N ASP A 258 -8.47 1.34 0.30
CA ASP A 258 -8.82 0.69 1.55
C ASP A 258 -8.76 -0.84 1.41
N ILE A 259 -8.13 -1.52 2.37
CA ILE A 259 -7.92 -2.97 2.38
C ILE A 259 -8.73 -3.59 3.51
N ASP A 260 -9.49 -4.62 3.21
CA ASP A 260 -10.13 -5.47 4.23
C ASP A 260 -9.11 -6.46 4.80
N ASN A 261 -8.84 -6.34 6.09
CA ASN A 261 -7.86 -7.14 6.81
C ASN A 261 -8.52 -7.96 7.95
N ARG A 262 -9.70 -8.53 7.71
CA ARG A 262 -10.44 -9.32 8.74
C ARG A 262 -9.62 -10.48 9.29
N GLU A 263 -8.76 -11.07 8.49
CA GLU A 263 -7.88 -12.16 8.92
C GLU A 263 -6.70 -11.68 9.77
N GLY A 264 -6.44 -10.36 9.83
CA GLY A 264 -5.37 -9.77 10.65
C GLY A 264 -3.95 -10.10 10.16
N LEU A 265 -3.79 -10.43 8.87
CA LEU A 265 -2.49 -10.78 8.28
C LEU A 265 -1.60 -9.56 8.07
N LEU A 266 -2.21 -8.43 7.77
CA LEU A 266 -1.52 -7.17 7.52
C LEU A 266 -1.44 -6.33 8.80
N ARG A 267 -0.44 -5.45 8.87
CA ARG A 267 -0.23 -4.53 9.99
C ARG A 267 0.00 -3.12 9.48
N GLY A 268 -0.42 -2.12 10.25
CA GLY A 268 -0.04 -0.73 10.02
C GLY A 268 1.49 -0.59 10.02
N GLY A 269 2.00 0.30 9.18
CA GLY A 269 3.44 0.44 8.92
C GLY A 269 4.04 -0.60 7.97
N GLY A 270 3.28 -1.63 7.58
CA GLY A 270 3.71 -2.64 6.61
C GLY A 270 3.79 -2.09 5.18
N THR A 271 4.54 -2.78 4.31
CA THR A 271 4.66 -2.43 2.89
C THR A 271 3.77 -3.31 2.02
N VAL A 272 3.31 -2.75 0.91
CA VAL A 272 2.54 -3.44 -0.12
C VAL A 272 3.07 -3.10 -1.50
N ASN A 273 3.15 -4.10 -2.38
CA ASN A 273 3.32 -3.89 -3.81
C ASN A 273 1.92 -3.77 -4.42
N ALA A 274 1.63 -2.64 -5.01
CA ALA A 274 0.33 -2.36 -5.62
C ALA A 274 0.45 -2.29 -7.14
N THR A 275 -0.51 -2.90 -7.82
CA THR A 275 -0.67 -2.88 -9.26
C THR A 275 -2.04 -2.33 -9.59
N VAL A 276 -2.09 -1.16 -10.24
CA VAL A 276 -3.33 -0.53 -10.70
C VAL A 276 -3.55 -0.86 -12.17
N ARG A 277 -4.72 -1.38 -12.50
CA ARG A 277 -5.13 -1.61 -13.87
C ARG A 277 -5.65 -0.30 -14.47
N ILE A 278 -4.89 0.23 -15.46
CA ILE A 278 -5.22 1.51 -16.13
C ILE A 278 -6.18 1.31 -17.30
N ALA A 279 -5.83 0.38 -18.20
CA ALA A 279 -6.62 0.07 -19.37
C ALA A 279 -6.38 -1.36 -19.82
N ALA A 280 -7.41 -2.00 -20.33
CA ALA A 280 -7.31 -3.23 -21.10
C ALA A 280 -7.54 -2.89 -22.57
N LYS A 281 -6.55 -3.14 -23.43
CA LYS A 281 -6.67 -3.01 -24.88
C LYS A 281 -6.93 -4.39 -25.46
N ALA A 282 -8.11 -4.60 -26.01
CA ALA A 282 -8.52 -5.89 -26.57
C ALA A 282 -7.66 -6.35 -27.76
N THR A 283 -7.08 -5.39 -28.48
CA THR A 283 -6.24 -5.66 -29.67
C THR A 283 -5.01 -4.75 -29.67
N ALA A 284 -4.00 -5.10 -28.89
CA ALA A 284 -2.71 -4.43 -28.96
C ALA A 284 -1.72 -5.25 -29.77
N LEU A 285 -0.90 -4.59 -30.60
CA LEU A 285 0.22 -5.24 -31.26
C LEU A 285 1.39 -5.31 -30.28
N THR A 286 1.92 -6.51 -30.07
CA THR A 286 3.01 -6.71 -29.12
C THR A 286 4.16 -7.48 -29.72
N VAL A 287 5.37 -7.09 -29.33
CA VAL A 287 6.61 -7.82 -29.67
C VAL A 287 7.41 -8.11 -28.40
N PRO A 288 8.24 -9.15 -28.36
CA PRO A 288 9.17 -9.35 -27.26
C PRO A 288 10.10 -8.12 -27.11
N GLU A 289 10.48 -7.78 -25.89
CA GLU A 289 11.34 -6.60 -25.63
C GLU A 289 12.66 -6.68 -26.36
N GLN A 290 13.24 -7.87 -26.53
CA GLN A 290 14.49 -8.11 -27.25
C GLN A 290 14.42 -7.74 -28.74
N SER A 291 13.21 -7.73 -29.33
CA SER A 291 13.01 -7.33 -30.74
C SER A 291 13.09 -5.82 -30.97
N VAL A 292 13.01 -5.01 -29.89
CA VAL A 292 13.03 -3.55 -29.98
C VAL A 292 14.43 -3.04 -29.68
N VAL A 293 15.08 -2.48 -30.70
CA VAL A 293 16.46 -1.95 -30.62
C VAL A 293 16.45 -0.44 -30.67
N LEU A 294 17.25 0.19 -29.79
CA LEU A 294 17.43 1.64 -29.82
C LEU A 294 18.50 2.00 -30.85
N ARG A 295 18.18 2.89 -31.80
CA ARG A 295 19.04 3.41 -32.83
C ARG A 295 19.00 4.96 -32.81
N PRO A 296 19.95 5.67 -33.47
CA PRO A 296 19.88 7.11 -33.55
C PRO A 296 18.57 7.68 -34.12
N ALA A 297 17.91 6.91 -35.00
CA ALA A 297 16.58 7.24 -35.55
C ALA A 297 15.40 6.98 -34.59
N GLY A 298 15.66 6.45 -33.40
CA GLY A 298 14.62 6.06 -32.44
C GLY A 298 14.58 4.56 -32.14
N LYS A 299 13.43 4.07 -31.64
CA LYS A 299 13.20 2.64 -31.44
C LYS A 299 12.87 1.97 -32.78
N VAL A 300 13.58 0.90 -33.09
CA VAL A 300 13.51 0.19 -34.38
C VAL A 300 13.23 -1.28 -34.13
N VAL A 301 12.37 -1.86 -34.96
CA VAL A 301 12.15 -3.31 -35.08
C VAL A 301 12.55 -3.75 -36.50
N TYR A 302 13.25 -4.87 -36.60
CA TYR A 302 13.64 -5.45 -37.88
C TYR A 302 12.61 -6.45 -38.36
N VAL A 303 11.87 -6.07 -39.40
CA VAL A 303 10.91 -6.97 -40.09
C VAL A 303 11.67 -7.79 -41.12
N ILE A 304 11.43 -9.08 -41.12
CA ILE A 304 12.06 -10.00 -42.06
C ILE A 304 11.14 -10.17 -43.29
N SER A 305 11.64 -9.77 -44.44
CA SER A 305 10.96 -9.91 -45.73
C SER A 305 11.80 -10.72 -46.70
N ASP A 306 11.15 -11.40 -47.62
CA ASP A 306 11.82 -12.07 -48.72
C ASP A 306 11.98 -11.08 -49.88
N VAL A 307 13.21 -10.80 -50.25
CA VAL A 307 13.56 -9.90 -51.33
C VAL A 307 14.47 -10.70 -52.29
N GLU A 308 14.02 -10.95 -53.49
CA GLU A 308 14.75 -11.70 -54.54
C GLU A 308 15.23 -13.08 -54.07
N GLY A 309 14.40 -13.82 -53.33
CA GLY A 309 14.74 -15.15 -52.81
C GLY A 309 15.73 -15.17 -51.63
N GLN A 310 16.12 -13.98 -51.11
CA GLN A 310 16.93 -13.84 -49.90
C GLN A 310 16.14 -13.18 -48.76
N LYS A 311 16.23 -13.75 -47.56
CA LYS A 311 15.64 -13.12 -46.37
C LYS A 311 16.49 -11.92 -45.94
N ARG A 312 15.84 -10.76 -45.87
CA ARG A 312 16.48 -9.48 -45.51
C ARG A 312 15.75 -8.82 -44.35
N ALA A 313 16.54 -8.16 -43.49
CA ALA A 313 16.03 -7.42 -42.33
C ALA A 313 15.74 -5.97 -42.71
N GLN A 314 14.47 -5.58 -42.72
CA GLN A 314 14.06 -4.20 -42.97
C GLN A 314 13.84 -3.48 -41.64
N ALA A 315 14.63 -2.45 -41.38
CA ALA A 315 14.49 -1.60 -40.21
C ALA A 315 13.22 -0.75 -40.32
N LYS A 316 12.27 -0.90 -39.39
CA LYS A 316 11.10 -0.05 -39.26
C LYS A 316 11.17 0.71 -37.95
N VAL A 317 11.09 2.04 -38.00
CA VAL A 317 10.95 2.88 -36.81
C VAL A 317 9.56 2.65 -36.24
N VAL A 318 9.51 2.40 -34.94
CA VAL A 318 8.26 2.08 -34.23
C VAL A 318 8.05 3.02 -33.05
N LYS A 319 6.78 3.32 -32.79
CA LYS A 319 6.36 4.00 -31.56
C LYS A 319 5.98 2.96 -30.53
N ALA A 320 6.89 2.70 -29.60
CA ALA A 320 6.66 1.74 -28.53
C ALA A 320 5.80 2.36 -27.41
N GLY A 321 4.82 1.60 -26.94
CA GLY A 321 3.96 1.91 -25.80
C GLY A 321 4.45 1.29 -24.50
N ALA A 322 3.52 0.73 -23.72
CA ALA A 322 3.78 0.13 -22.44
C ALA A 322 4.57 -1.20 -22.56
N LYS A 323 5.29 -1.56 -21.50
CA LYS A 323 5.99 -2.84 -21.38
C LYS A 323 5.33 -3.68 -20.30
N ARG A 324 5.14 -4.98 -20.54
CA ARG A 324 4.64 -5.94 -19.56
C ARG A 324 5.06 -7.37 -19.90
N GLY A 325 5.48 -8.12 -18.89
CA GLY A 325 5.81 -9.55 -19.04
C GLY A 325 6.83 -9.85 -20.15
N GLY A 326 7.86 -9.00 -20.33
CA GLY A 326 8.88 -9.15 -21.36
C GLY A 326 8.39 -8.83 -22.79
N ARG A 327 7.19 -8.26 -22.94
CA ARG A 327 6.62 -7.78 -24.21
C ARG A 327 6.45 -6.27 -24.20
N VAL A 328 6.56 -5.68 -25.37
CA VAL A 328 6.40 -4.22 -25.59
C VAL A 328 5.22 -4.03 -26.55
N GLU A 329 4.30 -3.16 -26.15
CA GLU A 329 3.23 -2.70 -27.03
C GLU A 329 3.80 -1.82 -28.14
N ILE A 330 3.32 -2.01 -29.37
CA ILE A 330 3.66 -1.18 -30.52
C ILE A 330 2.43 -0.41 -30.95
N LEU A 331 2.52 0.91 -30.79
CA LEU A 331 1.42 1.82 -31.13
C LEU A 331 1.36 2.11 -32.62
N GLU A 332 2.53 2.28 -33.26
CA GLU A 332 2.66 2.63 -34.67
C GLU A 332 3.91 1.96 -35.28
N GLY A 333 3.88 1.64 -36.57
CA GLY A 333 5.03 1.19 -37.34
C GLY A 333 5.05 -0.29 -37.72
N LEU A 334 4.19 -1.14 -37.14
CA LEU A 334 4.06 -2.56 -37.48
C LEU A 334 2.61 -2.94 -37.81
N LYS A 335 2.47 -4.08 -38.50
CA LYS A 335 1.17 -4.74 -38.72
C LYS A 335 1.14 -6.08 -37.99
N GLY A 336 -0.04 -6.51 -37.60
CA GLY A 336 -0.22 -7.84 -36.98
C GLY A 336 0.25 -8.95 -37.92
N GLY A 337 0.91 -9.99 -37.37
CA GLY A 337 1.41 -11.14 -38.13
C GLY A 337 2.73 -10.93 -38.89
N GLU A 338 3.31 -9.72 -38.90
CA GLU A 338 4.65 -9.51 -39.47
C GLU A 338 5.70 -10.34 -38.70
N THR A 339 6.65 -10.93 -39.43
CA THR A 339 7.77 -11.68 -38.85
C THR A 339 8.87 -10.68 -38.46
N VAL A 340 9.29 -10.67 -37.21
CA VAL A 340 10.31 -9.76 -36.68
C VAL A 340 11.49 -10.54 -36.10
N ALA A 341 12.68 -9.92 -36.13
CA ALA A 341 13.86 -10.48 -35.49
C ALA A 341 13.69 -10.48 -33.97
N LEU A 342 14.05 -11.59 -33.33
CA LEU A 342 14.03 -11.76 -31.86
C LEU A 342 15.48 -11.67 -31.34
N ASP A 343 16.23 -12.78 -31.37
CA ASP A 343 17.63 -12.76 -30.99
C ASP A 343 18.51 -12.30 -32.14
N GLY A 344 19.57 -11.57 -31.86
CA GLY A 344 20.46 -11.01 -32.86
C GLY A 344 20.00 -9.67 -33.46
N ALA A 345 18.79 -9.19 -33.12
CA ALA A 345 18.26 -7.92 -33.64
C ALA A 345 19.22 -6.72 -33.39
N GLY A 346 19.96 -6.72 -32.28
CA GLY A 346 20.95 -5.68 -31.95
C GLY A 346 22.09 -5.55 -32.93
N PHE A 347 22.44 -6.59 -33.68
CA PHE A 347 23.56 -6.60 -34.63
C PHE A 347 23.11 -6.33 -36.07
N LEU A 348 21.80 -6.26 -36.33
CA LEU A 348 21.26 -6.05 -37.66
C LEU A 348 21.40 -4.59 -38.12
N THR A 349 21.64 -4.43 -39.41
CA THR A 349 21.53 -3.15 -40.12
C THR A 349 20.39 -3.20 -41.14
N HIS A 350 19.97 -2.03 -41.62
CA HIS A 350 18.93 -1.99 -42.66
C HIS A 350 19.36 -2.77 -43.91
N ASN A 351 18.49 -3.61 -44.43
CA ASN A 351 18.68 -4.46 -45.60
C ASN A 351 19.78 -5.53 -45.44
N ALA A 352 20.17 -5.92 -44.22
CA ALA A 352 21.12 -6.99 -43.97
C ALA A 352 20.53 -8.35 -44.39
N ALA A 353 21.38 -9.19 -45.06
CA ALA A 353 21.00 -10.58 -45.30
C ALA A 353 20.98 -11.37 -44.02
N VAL A 354 19.92 -12.17 -43.80
CA VAL A 354 19.75 -12.92 -42.57
C VAL A 354 19.48 -14.41 -42.86
N ALA A 355 20.01 -15.26 -41.96
CA ALA A 355 19.68 -16.68 -41.92
C ALA A 355 18.88 -16.96 -40.66
N ILE A 356 17.70 -17.54 -40.80
CA ILE A 356 16.85 -17.86 -39.67
C ILE A 356 17.31 -19.18 -39.04
N LYS A 357 17.73 -19.09 -37.79
CA LYS A 357 17.96 -20.26 -36.95
C LYS A 357 16.57 -20.79 -36.54
N GLU A 358 16.20 -22.01 -36.95
CA GLU A 358 14.96 -22.61 -36.45
C GLU A 358 14.99 -22.66 -34.93
N ALA A 359 14.04 -21.97 -34.32
CA ALA A 359 13.86 -22.06 -32.86
C ALA A 359 13.48 -23.49 -32.51
N ALA A 360 14.26 -24.13 -31.65
CA ALA A 360 13.88 -25.40 -31.05
C ALA A 360 12.48 -25.24 -30.45
N LYS A 361 11.50 -26.05 -30.90
CA LYS A 361 10.13 -26.05 -30.35
C LYS A 361 10.22 -26.20 -28.82
N PRO A 362 9.52 -25.39 -28.02
CA PRO A 362 9.40 -25.60 -26.61
C PRO A 362 8.46 -26.79 -26.37
N GLY A 363 9.02 -27.97 -26.24
CA GLY A 363 8.25 -29.19 -26.00
C GLY A 363 9.14 -30.39 -25.76
N GLY A 364 9.55 -30.61 -24.51
CA GLY A 364 10.25 -31.82 -24.13
C GLY A 364 10.78 -31.69 -22.71
N LYS A 365 10.15 -32.38 -21.79
CA LYS A 365 10.53 -32.52 -20.37
C LYS A 365 12.04 -32.64 -20.22
N GLY A 366 12.64 -31.68 -19.53
CA GLY A 366 14.05 -31.68 -19.20
C GLY A 366 14.41 -32.89 -18.36
N GLY A 367 15.26 -33.74 -18.89
CA GLY A 367 16.02 -34.69 -18.13
C GLY A 367 17.00 -33.95 -17.21
N ALA A 368 16.98 -34.28 -15.95
CA ALA A 368 17.93 -33.79 -14.98
C ALA A 368 19.37 -34.08 -15.41
N PRO A 369 20.32 -33.15 -15.21
CA PRO A 369 21.73 -33.42 -15.48
C PRO A 369 22.23 -34.48 -14.50
N LYS A 370 22.72 -35.62 -15.03
CA LYS A 370 23.49 -36.63 -14.28
C LYS A 370 24.75 -35.97 -13.71
N GLN A 371 24.84 -35.95 -12.40
CA GLN A 371 26.11 -35.71 -11.71
C GLN A 371 27.12 -36.79 -12.07
N PRO A 372 28.38 -36.47 -12.32
CA PRO A 372 29.42 -37.46 -12.45
C PRO A 372 29.75 -38.04 -11.07
N THR A 373 29.62 -39.36 -10.94
CA THR A 373 30.10 -40.14 -9.83
C THR A 373 31.64 -40.13 -9.84
N ALA A 374 32.24 -39.47 -8.88
CA ALA A 374 33.67 -39.63 -8.60
C ALA A 374 33.85 -40.76 -7.60
N ASP A 375 34.31 -41.89 -8.14
CA ASP A 375 34.91 -42.98 -7.38
C ASP A 375 36.34 -42.53 -6.99
N SER A 376 36.59 -42.37 -5.69
CA SER A 376 37.97 -42.43 -5.18
C SER A 376 37.97 -42.97 -3.77
N LYS A 377 38.43 -44.20 -3.71
CA LYS A 377 38.91 -44.90 -2.52
C LYS A 377 39.90 -44.04 -1.75
N VAL A 378 39.69 -43.89 -0.45
CA VAL A 378 40.74 -43.50 0.53
C VAL A 378 40.90 -44.61 1.54
N PRO A 379 42.13 -45.07 1.81
CA PRO A 379 42.37 -46.12 2.79
C PRO A 379 42.42 -45.57 4.22
N ALA A 380 41.99 -46.42 5.16
CA ALA A 380 42.04 -46.21 6.59
C ALA A 380 43.48 -46.15 7.12
N GLY A 381 43.70 -45.29 8.11
CA GLY A 381 44.95 -45.25 8.87
C GLY A 381 44.93 -44.33 10.06
N THR A 382 44.73 -44.95 11.21
CA THR A 382 45.44 -44.84 12.49
C THR A 382 45.05 -43.75 13.49
N GLN A 383 44.73 -44.23 14.66
CA GLN A 383 44.48 -43.68 15.98
C GLN A 383 45.55 -42.69 16.47
N GLY A 384 45.16 -41.73 17.28
CA GLY A 384 46.06 -40.93 18.11
C GLY A 384 45.32 -40.10 19.12
N ALA A 385 45.39 -40.53 20.34
CA ALA A 385 44.88 -40.04 21.61
C ALA A 385 45.28 -38.59 22.00
N GLY A 386 44.46 -37.99 22.85
CA GLY A 386 45.04 -37.31 24.01
C GLY A 386 44.62 -35.86 24.27
N ALA A 387 44.00 -35.67 25.45
CA ALA A 387 44.09 -34.54 26.39
C ALA A 387 43.31 -33.26 26.07
N ASP A 388 42.21 -32.99 26.77
CA ASP A 388 42.07 -32.36 28.10
C ASP A 388 42.73 -30.98 28.23
N ALA A 389 41.91 -29.93 28.44
CA ALA A 389 42.15 -28.85 29.39
C ALA A 389 41.09 -27.74 29.34
N THR A 390 40.24 -27.75 30.35
CA THR A 390 39.91 -26.61 31.26
C THR A 390 39.33 -25.32 30.70
N ALA A 391 38.13 -25.10 31.24
CA ALA A 391 37.39 -23.88 31.40
C ALA A 391 38.18 -22.63 31.84
N LYS A 392 37.83 -21.48 31.31
CA LYS A 392 37.95 -20.19 32.04
C LYS A 392 36.75 -19.28 31.83
N LYS A 393 35.98 -19.21 32.88
CA LYS A 393 34.93 -18.27 33.19
C LYS A 393 35.52 -16.83 33.28
N ALA A 394 34.95 -15.87 32.66
CA ALA A 394 35.21 -14.45 32.95
C ALA A 394 33.87 -13.73 33.14
N ASP A 395 33.70 -13.19 34.35
CA ASP A 395 32.59 -12.35 34.84
C ASP A 395 32.64 -10.92 34.26
N PRO A 396 31.52 -10.22 34.26
CA PRO A 396 31.38 -8.93 33.63
C PRO A 396 31.76 -7.74 34.54
N ALA A 397 32.38 -6.74 33.94
CA ALA A 397 32.72 -5.45 34.57
C ALA A 397 31.54 -4.49 34.58
N ALA A 398 31.31 -3.82 35.72
CA ALA A 398 30.34 -2.78 36.01
C ALA A 398 30.68 -1.44 35.33
N PRO A 399 29.68 -0.51 35.17
CA PRO A 399 29.88 0.81 34.59
C PRO A 399 30.35 1.85 35.63
N PRO A 400 31.04 2.93 35.20
CA PRO A 400 31.40 4.02 36.09
C PRO A 400 30.28 5.06 36.21
N ALA A 401 30.20 5.62 37.42
CA ALA A 401 29.26 6.67 37.85
C ALA A 401 29.60 8.07 37.33
N ALA A 402 28.56 8.84 37.27
CA ALA A 402 28.30 10.28 37.29
C ALA A 402 29.47 11.32 37.41
N LYS A 403 29.35 12.32 36.57
CA LYS A 403 29.34 13.72 37.03
C LYS A 403 28.31 14.52 36.20
#